data_35b82317c8fdc73257b4b86b55ddca09
#
_entry.id   35b82317c8fdc73257b4b86b55ddca09
#
_cell.length_a   1.000
_cell.length_b   1.000
_cell.length_c   1.000
_cell.angle_alpha   90.00
_cell.angle_beta   90.00
_cell.angle_gamma   90.00
#
_symmetry.space_group_name_H-M   'P 1'
#
loop_
_entity.id
_entity.type
_entity.pdbx_description
1 polymer ?
#
loop_
_entity_poly.entity_id
_entity_poly.type
_entity_poly.pdbx_seq_one_letter_code
_entity_poly.pdbx_strand_id
1 'polypeptide(L)'
;DSKETIHAIKETGVTPVLLTGDHENAAKHIAEQLQISDVHAGCLPEDKLKWIDIYQKEQKYVCMIGDGINDAPALKKAYVGIAMGGVGSDIAVDAADIVLVNDDIKELPHLLRLAKRMMITIKCNLTFSMTLNFIAIILAMTGILNPVVGALVHNAGSVLVIIHSSLLLKWGKRRKRYGDSQLAQL
;
A
#
# COMPACT_ATOMS: atom_id res chain seq x y z
N ASP A 1 -19.03 -8.07 -5.46
CA ASP A 1 -17.56 -8.01 -5.54
C ASP A 1 -16.96 -6.65 -5.19
N SER A 2 -17.36 -5.54 -5.85
CA SER A 2 -16.82 -4.21 -5.56
C SER A 2 -17.15 -3.72 -4.14
N LYS A 3 -18.35 -4.01 -3.64
CA LYS A 3 -18.76 -3.67 -2.27
C LYS A 3 -17.91 -4.38 -1.21
N GLU A 4 -17.64 -5.67 -1.41
CA GLU A 4 -16.77 -6.44 -0.51
C GLU A 4 -15.33 -5.92 -0.51
N THR A 5 -14.85 -5.51 -1.69
CA THR A 5 -13.54 -4.89 -1.84
C THR A 5 -13.44 -3.56 -1.08
N ILE A 6 -14.43 -2.69 -1.22
CA ILE A 6 -14.49 -1.41 -0.48
C ILE A 6 -14.57 -1.66 1.03
N HIS A 7 -15.36 -2.66 1.47
CA HIS A 7 -15.39 -3.04 2.88
C HIS A 7 -14.02 -3.50 3.37
N ALA A 8 -13.35 -4.37 2.62
CA ALA A 8 -12.01 -4.85 2.95
C ALA A 8 -10.94 -3.73 2.97
N ILE A 9 -11.10 -2.70 2.13
CA ILE A 9 -10.26 -1.49 2.17
C ILE A 9 -10.49 -0.72 3.48
N LYS A 10 -11.75 -0.51 3.86
CA LYS A 10 -12.11 0.16 5.14
C LYS A 10 -11.53 -0.56 6.35
N GLU A 11 -11.55 -1.88 6.36
CA GLU A 11 -10.92 -2.69 7.43
C GLU A 11 -9.41 -2.44 7.56
N THR A 12 -8.76 -1.99 6.50
CA THR A 12 -7.35 -1.59 6.57
C THR A 12 -7.15 -0.21 7.22
N GLY A 13 -8.23 0.51 7.60
CA GLY A 13 -8.20 1.85 8.16
C GLY A 13 -8.05 2.95 7.10
N VAL A 14 -8.35 2.65 5.85
CA VAL A 14 -8.40 3.61 4.73
C VAL A 14 -9.85 4.06 4.52
N THR A 15 -10.06 5.36 4.36
CA THR A 15 -11.37 5.94 4.04
C THR A 15 -11.49 6.07 2.52
N PRO A 16 -12.40 5.33 1.85
CA PRO A 16 -12.63 5.49 0.43
C PRO A 16 -13.43 6.75 0.14
N VAL A 17 -13.04 7.46 -0.92
CA VAL A 17 -13.70 8.65 -1.47
C VAL A 17 -14.00 8.40 -2.94
N LEU A 18 -15.17 8.77 -3.40
CA LEU A 18 -15.56 8.69 -4.81
C LEU A 18 -15.40 10.05 -5.47
N LEU A 19 -14.48 10.16 -6.43
CA LEU A 19 -14.34 11.34 -7.31
C LEU A 19 -14.74 10.92 -8.72
N THR A 20 -15.86 11.43 -9.22
CA THR A 20 -16.37 11.06 -10.54
C THR A 20 -16.82 12.28 -11.34
N GLY A 21 -16.65 12.21 -12.67
CA GLY A 21 -17.22 13.18 -13.61
C GLY A 21 -18.71 13.00 -13.87
N ASP A 22 -19.31 11.92 -13.37
CA ASP A 22 -20.74 11.63 -13.54
C ASP A 22 -21.62 12.62 -12.80
N HIS A 23 -22.89 12.68 -13.23
CA HIS A 23 -23.90 13.50 -12.57
C HIS A 23 -24.18 13.02 -11.14
N GLU A 24 -24.61 13.96 -10.30
CA GLU A 24 -24.82 13.74 -8.85
C GLU A 24 -25.71 12.54 -8.53
N ASN A 25 -26.78 12.30 -9.29
CA ASN A 25 -27.68 11.17 -9.06
C ASN A 25 -27.00 9.81 -9.32
N ALA A 26 -26.21 9.70 -10.38
CA ALA A 26 -25.47 8.49 -10.71
C ALA A 26 -24.37 8.24 -9.68
N ALA A 27 -23.63 9.26 -9.32
CA ALA A 27 -22.58 9.18 -8.30
C ALA A 27 -23.14 8.74 -6.94
N LYS A 28 -24.25 9.32 -6.49
CA LYS A 28 -24.92 8.92 -5.24
C LYS A 28 -25.36 7.46 -5.26
N HIS A 29 -25.97 7.02 -6.35
CA HIS A 29 -26.42 5.63 -6.48
C HIS A 29 -25.25 4.64 -6.36
N ILE A 30 -24.13 4.91 -7.06
CA ILE A 30 -22.92 4.09 -6.98
C ILE A 30 -22.33 4.12 -5.55
N ALA A 31 -22.27 5.30 -4.95
CA ALA A 31 -21.74 5.46 -3.60
C ALA A 31 -22.56 4.71 -2.53
N GLU A 32 -23.90 4.74 -2.64
CA GLU A 32 -24.79 3.96 -1.77
C GLU A 32 -24.56 2.47 -1.94
N GLN A 33 -24.47 1.96 -3.18
CA GLN A 33 -24.16 0.56 -3.45
C GLN A 33 -22.83 0.12 -2.86
N LEU A 34 -21.81 0.98 -2.95
CA LEU A 34 -20.46 0.74 -2.43
C LEU A 34 -20.30 1.14 -0.96
N GLN A 35 -21.34 1.74 -0.37
CA GLN A 35 -21.29 2.26 1.01
C GLN A 35 -20.17 3.31 1.21
N ILE A 36 -19.91 4.12 0.21
CA ILE A 36 -18.97 5.26 0.30
C ILE A 36 -19.75 6.48 0.73
N SER A 37 -19.34 7.13 1.81
CA SER A 37 -20.00 8.31 2.38
C SER A 37 -19.48 9.64 1.81
N ASP A 38 -18.24 9.67 1.34
CA ASP A 38 -17.59 10.86 0.82
C ASP A 38 -17.59 10.81 -0.72
N VAL A 39 -18.38 11.68 -1.35
CA VAL A 39 -18.67 11.62 -2.80
C VAL A 39 -18.61 13.02 -3.40
N HIS A 40 -17.84 13.15 -4.46
CA HIS A 40 -17.71 14.35 -5.26
C HIS A 40 -18.07 14.03 -6.71
N ALA A 41 -19.25 14.48 -7.14
CA ALA A 41 -19.77 14.28 -8.48
C ALA A 41 -19.47 15.46 -9.40
N GLY A 42 -19.59 15.25 -10.71
CA GLY A 42 -19.37 16.29 -11.71
C GLY A 42 -17.94 16.85 -11.73
N CYS A 43 -16.98 16.10 -11.24
CA CYS A 43 -15.59 16.53 -11.15
C CYS A 43 -14.95 16.62 -12.53
N LEU A 44 -14.48 17.80 -12.91
CA LEU A 44 -13.51 17.96 -13.97
C LEU A 44 -12.13 17.48 -13.52
N PRO A 45 -11.17 17.19 -14.43
CA PRO A 45 -9.82 16.79 -14.04
C PRO A 45 -9.16 17.76 -13.05
N GLU A 46 -9.39 19.07 -13.21
CA GLU A 46 -8.89 20.10 -12.30
C GLU A 46 -9.52 20.03 -10.90
N ASP A 47 -10.78 19.62 -10.80
CA ASP A 47 -11.46 19.50 -9.51
C ASP A 47 -10.93 18.30 -8.73
N LYS A 48 -10.57 17.22 -9.41
CA LYS A 48 -9.86 16.09 -8.77
C LYS A 48 -8.55 16.53 -8.12
N LEU A 49 -7.78 17.39 -8.81
CA LEU A 49 -6.55 17.97 -8.26
C LEU A 49 -6.81 18.83 -7.02
N LYS A 50 -7.89 19.64 -7.03
CA LYS A 50 -8.26 20.47 -5.88
C LYS A 50 -8.64 19.62 -4.67
N TRP A 51 -9.41 18.55 -4.86
CA TRP A 51 -9.79 17.65 -3.77
C TRP A 51 -8.57 16.95 -3.16
N ILE A 52 -7.63 16.49 -3.99
CA ILE A 52 -6.36 15.93 -3.51
C ILE A 52 -5.61 16.96 -2.65
N ASP A 53 -5.52 18.22 -3.10
CA ASP A 53 -4.89 19.29 -2.34
C ASP A 53 -5.57 19.55 -0.99
N ILE A 54 -6.90 19.54 -0.95
CA ILE A 54 -7.66 19.76 0.28
C ILE A 54 -7.32 18.68 1.30
N TYR A 55 -7.39 17.40 0.90
CA TYR A 55 -7.08 16.29 1.79
C TYR A 55 -5.61 16.31 2.26
N GLN A 56 -4.67 16.64 1.36
CA GLN A 56 -3.25 16.71 1.71
C GLN A 56 -2.95 17.87 2.66
N LYS A 57 -3.63 19.02 2.52
CA LYS A 57 -3.55 20.14 3.47
C LYS A 57 -4.07 19.77 4.86
N GLU A 58 -5.04 18.86 4.93
CA GLU A 58 -5.53 18.27 6.19
C GLU A 58 -4.59 17.18 6.73
N GLN A 59 -3.36 17.05 6.18
CA GLN A 59 -2.36 16.05 6.54
C GLN A 59 -2.82 14.59 6.32
N LYS A 60 -3.74 14.38 5.39
CA LYS A 60 -4.17 13.05 4.95
C LYS A 60 -3.29 12.58 3.79
N TYR A 61 -2.81 11.35 3.88
CA TYR A 61 -2.09 10.71 2.77
C TYR A 61 -3.09 10.21 1.75
N VAL A 62 -3.10 10.80 0.56
CA VAL A 62 -4.06 10.47 -0.51
C VAL A 62 -3.46 9.41 -1.42
N CYS A 63 -4.20 8.32 -1.62
CA CYS A 63 -3.96 7.34 -2.67
C CYS A 63 -5.02 7.54 -3.76
N MET A 64 -4.60 7.91 -4.97
CA MET A 64 -5.49 8.08 -6.13
C MET A 64 -5.47 6.83 -7.00
N ILE A 65 -6.65 6.37 -7.40
CA ILE A 65 -6.81 5.27 -8.35
C ILE A 65 -7.52 5.81 -9.58
N GLY A 66 -6.98 5.55 -10.75
CA GLY A 66 -7.53 6.01 -12.02
C GLY A 66 -7.13 5.11 -13.19
N ASP A 67 -7.88 5.20 -14.28
CA ASP A 67 -7.72 4.36 -15.47
C ASP A 67 -7.49 5.15 -16.76
N GLY A 68 -7.74 6.46 -16.74
CA GLY A 68 -7.75 7.31 -17.92
C GLY A 68 -6.66 8.35 -18.00
N ILE A 69 -6.48 8.88 -19.22
CA ILE A 69 -5.58 10.02 -19.53
C ILE A 69 -5.93 11.22 -18.63
N ASN A 70 -7.22 11.44 -18.40
CA ASN A 70 -7.71 12.54 -17.59
C ASN A 70 -7.33 12.44 -16.10
N ASP A 71 -6.99 11.23 -15.63
CA ASP A 71 -6.58 10.98 -14.26
C ASP A 71 -5.07 11.10 -14.06
N ALA A 72 -4.28 11.11 -15.12
CA ALA A 72 -2.83 11.17 -15.04
C ALA A 72 -2.29 12.33 -14.18
N PRO A 73 -2.80 13.57 -14.29
CA PRO A 73 -2.38 14.66 -13.40
C PRO A 73 -2.72 14.39 -11.94
N ALA A 74 -3.89 13.78 -11.66
CA ALA A 74 -4.33 13.45 -10.31
C ALA A 74 -3.51 12.29 -9.71
N LEU A 75 -3.19 11.26 -10.50
CA LEU A 75 -2.29 10.18 -10.13
C LEU A 75 -0.92 10.71 -9.74
N LYS A 76 -0.35 11.61 -10.55
CA LYS A 76 0.97 12.22 -10.29
C LYS A 76 0.98 13.12 -9.06
N LYS A 77 -0.15 13.77 -8.76
CA LYS A 77 -0.28 14.70 -7.64
C LYS A 77 -0.53 14.01 -6.31
N ALA A 78 -1.19 12.87 -6.31
CA ALA A 78 -1.48 12.11 -5.11
C ALA A 78 -0.19 11.66 -4.41
N TYR A 79 -0.28 11.33 -3.13
CA TYR A 79 0.85 10.77 -2.38
C TYR A 79 1.25 9.38 -2.93
N VAL A 80 0.26 8.62 -3.40
CA VAL A 80 0.46 7.39 -4.17
C VAL A 80 -0.56 7.36 -5.30
N GLY A 81 -0.10 7.24 -6.52
CA GLY A 81 -0.93 7.03 -7.71
C GLY A 81 -0.97 5.56 -8.10
N ILE A 82 -2.17 5.02 -8.31
CA ILE A 82 -2.39 3.65 -8.76
C ILE A 82 -3.15 3.68 -10.09
N ALA A 83 -2.54 3.18 -11.16
CA ALA A 83 -3.19 3.04 -12.45
C ALA A 83 -3.73 1.62 -12.67
N MET A 84 -4.85 1.56 -13.42
CA MET A 84 -5.38 0.32 -13.98
C MET A 84 -4.57 0.01 -15.26
N GLY A 85 -3.92 -1.15 -15.31
CA GLY A 85 -2.89 -1.43 -16.35
C GLY A 85 -3.40 -2.13 -17.60
N GLY A 86 -4.51 -2.87 -17.52
CA GLY A 86 -5.06 -3.62 -18.66
C GLY A 86 -5.97 -2.76 -19.55
N VAL A 87 -6.71 -1.81 -18.96
CA VAL A 87 -7.60 -0.87 -19.67
C VAL A 87 -7.04 0.56 -19.62
N GLY A 88 -6.09 0.81 -18.70
CA GLY A 88 -5.48 2.13 -18.51
C GLY A 88 -4.68 2.59 -19.71
N SER A 89 -4.68 3.90 -19.94
CA SER A 89 -3.83 4.50 -20.95
C SER A 89 -2.35 4.43 -20.54
N ASP A 90 -1.44 4.32 -21.52
CA ASP A 90 0.00 4.39 -21.28
C ASP A 90 0.38 5.64 -20.46
N ILE A 91 -0.32 6.74 -20.68
CA ILE A 91 -0.11 8.00 -19.95
C ILE A 91 -0.49 7.87 -18.45
N ALA A 92 -1.58 7.16 -18.12
CA ALA A 92 -1.95 6.91 -16.73
C ALA A 92 -0.95 5.97 -16.06
N VAL A 93 -0.47 4.96 -16.77
CA VAL A 93 0.57 4.03 -16.30
C VAL A 93 1.87 4.77 -16.00
N ASP A 94 2.30 5.67 -16.89
CA ASP A 94 3.53 6.47 -16.73
C ASP A 94 3.42 7.50 -15.58
N ALA A 95 2.20 7.92 -15.24
CA ALA A 95 1.96 8.87 -14.16
C ALA A 95 1.83 8.21 -12.77
N ALA A 96 1.62 6.90 -12.72
CA ALA A 96 1.34 6.17 -11.48
C ALA A 96 2.61 5.61 -10.83
N ASP A 97 2.55 5.44 -9.51
CA ASP A 97 3.60 4.74 -8.73
C ASP A 97 3.38 3.22 -8.74
N ILE A 98 2.15 2.78 -8.91
CA ILE A 98 1.74 1.37 -8.91
C ILE A 98 0.78 1.12 -10.06
N VAL A 99 0.92 -0.04 -10.70
CA VAL A 99 0.04 -0.48 -11.79
C VAL A 99 -0.63 -1.79 -11.42
N LEU A 100 -1.96 -1.84 -11.50
CA LEU A 100 -2.75 -3.06 -11.33
C LEU A 100 -2.90 -3.75 -12.70
N VAL A 101 -2.05 -4.72 -12.97
CA VAL A 101 -1.92 -5.35 -14.32
C VAL A 101 -3.22 -6.02 -14.79
N ASN A 102 -4.00 -6.58 -13.87
CA ASN A 102 -5.25 -7.30 -14.20
C ASN A 102 -6.51 -6.43 -14.03
N ASP A 103 -6.38 -5.12 -13.81
CA ASP A 103 -7.48 -4.19 -13.54
C ASP A 103 -8.41 -4.62 -12.40
N ASP A 104 -7.91 -5.46 -11.49
CA ASP A 104 -8.69 -5.98 -10.39
C ASP A 104 -8.42 -5.21 -9.10
N ILE A 105 -9.36 -4.31 -8.76
CA ILE A 105 -9.33 -3.58 -7.48
C ILE A 105 -9.39 -4.51 -6.26
N LYS A 106 -9.74 -5.79 -6.43
CA LYS A 106 -9.73 -6.79 -5.35
C LYS A 106 -8.32 -7.05 -4.80
N GLU A 107 -7.29 -6.77 -5.59
CA GLU A 107 -5.90 -6.88 -5.13
C GLU A 107 -5.50 -5.73 -4.17
N LEU A 108 -6.25 -4.62 -4.17
CA LEU A 108 -5.92 -3.43 -3.37
C LEU A 108 -5.92 -3.67 -1.85
N PRO A 109 -6.90 -4.36 -1.25
CA PRO A 109 -6.86 -4.71 0.17
C PRO A 109 -5.65 -5.58 0.54
N HIS A 110 -5.22 -6.45 -0.39
CA HIS A 110 -4.01 -7.26 -0.21
C HIS A 110 -2.76 -6.39 -0.24
N LEU A 111 -2.64 -5.49 -1.22
CA LEU A 111 -1.55 -4.53 -1.34
C LEU A 111 -1.40 -3.67 -0.08
N LEU A 112 -2.51 -3.12 0.43
CA LEU A 112 -2.52 -2.30 1.64
C LEU A 112 -2.06 -3.07 2.88
N ARG A 113 -2.54 -4.31 3.05
CA ARG A 113 -2.09 -5.18 4.14
C ARG A 113 -0.62 -5.56 4.03
N LEU A 114 -0.16 -5.85 2.81
CA LEU A 114 1.26 -6.16 2.55
C LEU A 114 2.16 -4.97 2.87
N ALA A 115 1.78 -3.76 2.43
CA ALA A 115 2.51 -2.53 2.72
C ALA A 115 2.63 -2.29 4.24
N LYS A 116 1.53 -2.44 5.00
CA LYS A 116 1.56 -2.35 6.46
C LYS A 116 2.49 -3.38 7.09
N ARG A 117 2.42 -4.62 6.65
CA ARG A 117 3.28 -5.70 7.15
C ARG A 117 4.75 -5.42 6.86
N MET A 118 5.04 -4.93 5.65
CA MET A 118 6.39 -4.53 5.25
C MET A 118 6.94 -3.43 6.16
N MET A 119 6.14 -2.40 6.47
CA MET A 119 6.55 -1.33 7.37
C MET A 119 6.84 -1.82 8.79
N ILE A 120 6.04 -2.77 9.31
CA ILE A 120 6.31 -3.39 10.60
C ILE A 120 7.63 -4.15 10.56
N THR A 121 7.86 -4.94 9.52
CA THR A 121 9.12 -5.70 9.35
C THR A 121 10.33 -4.77 9.26
N ILE A 122 10.25 -3.67 8.50
CA ILE A 122 11.32 -2.67 8.39
C ILE A 122 11.63 -2.06 9.78
N LYS A 123 10.61 -1.63 10.51
CA LYS A 123 10.79 -1.05 11.86
C LYS A 123 11.40 -2.07 12.82
N CYS A 124 10.94 -3.31 12.80
CA CYS A 124 11.47 -4.37 13.63
C CYS A 124 12.95 -4.65 13.33
N ASN A 125 13.31 -4.78 12.05
CA ASN A 125 14.68 -5.02 11.60
C ASN A 125 15.61 -3.86 11.97
N LEU A 126 15.14 -2.63 11.78
CA LEU A 126 15.91 -1.44 12.13
C LEU A 126 16.17 -1.36 13.64
N THR A 127 15.12 -1.56 14.45
CA THR A 127 15.24 -1.56 15.92
C THR A 127 16.20 -2.66 16.38
N PHE A 128 16.05 -3.87 15.85
CA PHE A 128 16.94 -4.99 16.16
C PHE A 128 18.40 -4.67 15.82
N SER A 129 18.68 -4.17 14.60
CA SER A 129 20.04 -3.85 14.18
C SER A 129 20.66 -2.73 15.01
N MET A 130 19.90 -1.67 15.33
CA MET A 130 20.39 -0.57 16.16
C MET A 130 20.68 -1.04 17.59
N THR A 131 19.81 -1.85 18.17
CA THR A 131 19.99 -2.39 19.52
C THR A 131 21.23 -3.29 19.58
N LEU A 132 21.40 -4.19 18.60
CA LEU A 132 22.55 -5.08 18.52
C LEU A 132 23.86 -4.28 18.41
N ASN A 133 23.91 -3.26 17.54
CA ASN A 133 25.06 -2.40 17.39
C ASN A 133 25.38 -1.59 18.66
N PHE A 134 24.35 -1.06 19.32
CA PHE A 134 24.52 -0.30 20.57
C PHE A 134 25.09 -1.18 21.69
N ILE A 135 24.58 -2.39 21.85
CA ILE A 135 25.13 -3.37 22.81
C ILE A 135 26.58 -3.74 22.45
N ALA A 136 26.86 -3.98 21.18
CA ALA A 136 28.22 -4.31 20.73
C ALA A 136 29.24 -3.20 21.03
N ILE A 137 28.85 -1.93 20.85
CA ILE A 137 29.69 -0.77 21.18
C ILE A 137 29.98 -0.71 22.68
N ILE A 138 28.97 -0.88 23.55
CA ILE A 138 29.15 -0.89 25.01
C ILE A 138 30.12 -2.00 25.42
N LEU A 139 29.93 -3.21 24.90
CA LEU A 139 30.80 -4.34 25.19
C LEU A 139 32.21 -4.15 24.69
N ALA A 140 32.41 -3.48 23.55
CA ALA A 140 33.72 -3.13 23.04
C ALA A 140 34.43 -2.09 23.92
N MET A 141 33.69 -1.07 24.39
CA MET A 141 34.22 -0.02 25.28
C MET A 141 34.66 -0.58 26.65
N THR A 142 33.98 -1.61 27.13
CA THR A 142 34.36 -2.31 28.40
C THR A 142 35.51 -3.32 28.22
N GLY A 143 35.98 -3.49 26.99
CA GLY A 143 37.07 -4.49 26.68
C GLY A 143 36.63 -5.94 26.70
N ILE A 144 35.34 -6.22 26.91
CA ILE A 144 34.77 -7.57 26.93
C ILE A 144 34.68 -8.17 25.52
N LEU A 145 34.39 -7.34 24.52
CA LEU A 145 34.21 -7.78 23.15
C LEU A 145 35.50 -7.63 22.34
N ASN A 146 36.00 -8.76 21.85
CA ASN A 146 37.09 -8.76 20.89
C ASN A 146 36.59 -8.29 19.53
N PRO A 147 37.36 -7.48 18.76
CA PRO A 147 36.97 -6.99 17.44
C PRO A 147 36.53 -8.09 16.45
N VAL A 148 37.16 -9.24 16.47
CA VAL A 148 36.79 -10.39 15.62
C VAL A 148 35.44 -10.94 15.98
N VAL A 149 35.12 -11.10 17.27
CA VAL A 149 33.82 -11.56 17.75
C VAL A 149 32.75 -10.50 17.44
N GLY A 150 33.07 -9.23 17.59
CA GLY A 150 32.16 -8.13 17.21
C GLY A 150 31.76 -8.17 15.72
N ALA A 151 32.72 -8.38 14.83
CA ALA A 151 32.46 -8.53 13.40
C ALA A 151 31.58 -9.77 13.09
N LEU A 152 31.82 -10.91 13.76
CA LEU A 152 30.99 -12.10 13.60
C LEU A 152 29.55 -11.88 14.06
N VAL A 153 29.33 -11.22 15.20
CA VAL A 153 28.00 -10.89 15.72
C VAL A 153 27.26 -9.97 14.77
N HIS A 154 27.94 -8.94 14.23
CA HIS A 154 27.34 -8.01 13.25
C HIS A 154 26.91 -8.76 11.98
N ASN A 155 27.76 -9.63 11.42
CA ASN A 155 27.44 -10.40 10.24
C ASN A 155 26.27 -11.38 10.48
N ALA A 156 26.25 -12.06 11.63
CA ALA A 156 25.15 -12.94 12.02
C ALA A 156 23.82 -12.15 12.15
N GLY A 157 23.87 -10.95 12.75
CA GLY A 157 22.73 -10.05 12.84
C GLY A 157 22.20 -9.66 11.46
N SER A 158 23.07 -9.34 10.50
CA SER A 158 22.69 -9.03 9.13
C SER A 158 22.01 -10.20 8.42
N VAL A 159 22.50 -11.41 8.59
CA VAL A 159 21.90 -12.63 8.04
C VAL A 159 20.50 -12.85 8.63
N LEU A 160 20.31 -12.67 9.93
CA LEU A 160 18.99 -12.78 10.58
C LEU A 160 17.99 -11.76 10.02
N VAL A 161 18.39 -10.51 9.78
CA VAL A 161 17.56 -9.48 9.16
C VAL A 161 17.15 -9.87 7.73
N ILE A 162 18.07 -10.44 6.94
CA ILE A 162 17.75 -10.92 5.58
C ILE A 162 16.75 -12.07 5.63
N ILE A 163 16.95 -13.05 6.51
CA ILE A 163 16.03 -14.17 6.69
C ILE A 163 14.65 -13.67 7.10
N HIS A 164 14.56 -12.77 8.10
CA HIS A 164 13.31 -12.21 8.56
C HIS A 164 12.58 -11.45 7.44
N SER A 165 13.29 -10.64 6.65
CA SER A 165 12.74 -9.92 5.51
C SER A 165 12.23 -10.86 4.42
N SER A 166 12.94 -11.97 4.17
CA SER A 166 12.55 -12.97 3.15
C SER A 166 11.24 -13.70 3.46
N LEU A 167 10.85 -13.75 4.75
CA LEU A 167 9.58 -14.35 5.15
C LEU A 167 8.36 -13.58 4.60
N LEU A 168 8.51 -12.29 4.28
CA LEU A 168 7.46 -11.51 3.59
C LEU A 168 7.10 -12.08 2.23
N LEU A 169 8.06 -12.64 1.48
CA LEU A 169 7.82 -13.24 0.17
C LEU A 169 6.90 -14.46 0.23
N LYS A 170 6.86 -15.15 1.37
CA LYS A 170 5.99 -16.32 1.57
C LYS A 170 4.58 -15.94 2.06
N TRP A 171 4.40 -14.71 2.53
CA TRP A 171 3.15 -14.29 3.16
C TRP A 171 1.98 -14.20 2.15
N GLY A 172 2.22 -13.75 0.93
CA GLY A 172 1.22 -13.68 -0.14
C GLY A 172 0.81 -15.04 -0.70
N LYS A 173 1.76 -15.98 -0.81
CA LYS A 173 1.51 -17.31 -1.38
C LYS A 173 0.61 -18.20 -0.51
N ARG A 174 0.65 -18.06 0.82
CA ARG A 174 -0.19 -18.86 1.74
C ARG A 174 -1.68 -18.55 1.60
N ARG A 175 -2.06 -17.32 1.30
CA ARG A 175 -3.46 -16.90 1.23
C ARG A 175 -4.14 -17.30 -0.08
N LYS A 176 -3.42 -17.29 -1.21
CA LYS A 176 -3.91 -17.84 -2.49
C LYS A 176 -4.25 -19.33 -2.39
N ARG A 177 -3.44 -20.09 -1.66
CA ARG A 177 -3.66 -21.56 -1.49
C ARG A 177 -4.88 -21.90 -0.62
N TYR A 178 -5.31 -20.98 0.26
CA TYR A 178 -6.50 -21.18 1.11
C TYR A 178 -7.80 -20.80 0.38
N GLY A 179 -7.75 -19.82 -0.52
CA GLY A 179 -8.89 -19.44 -1.38
C GLY A 179 -9.20 -20.49 -2.45
N ASP A 180 -8.15 -21.04 -3.08
CA ASP A 180 -8.30 -22.06 -4.13
C ASP A 180 -8.79 -23.41 -3.59
N SER A 181 -8.53 -23.73 -2.32
CA SER A 181 -9.03 -24.97 -1.70
C SER A 181 -10.50 -24.91 -1.32
N GLN A 182 -11.10 -23.74 -1.16
CA GLN A 182 -12.53 -23.58 -0.92
C GLN A 182 -13.35 -23.62 -2.22
N LEU A 183 -12.77 -23.14 -3.33
CA LEU A 183 -13.41 -23.18 -4.64
C LEU A 183 -13.36 -24.57 -5.31
N ALA A 184 -12.46 -25.43 -4.86
CA ALA A 184 -12.35 -26.82 -5.35
C ALA A 184 -13.31 -27.79 -4.63
N GLN A 185 -14.13 -27.32 -3.68
CA GLN A 185 -15.11 -28.12 -2.92
C GLN A 185 -16.57 -27.72 -3.21
N LEU A 186 -16.80 -26.85 -4.21
CA LEU A 186 -18.12 -26.54 -4.79
C LEU A 186 -18.21 -27.09 -6.21
#